data_71ec63a436e7e7ca8ce8796191fc6248
#
_entry.id   71ec63a436e7e7ca8ce8796191fc6248
#
_cell.length_a   1.000
_cell.length_b   1.000
_cell.length_c   1.000
_cell.angle_alpha   90.00
_cell.angle_beta   90.00
_cell.angle_gamma   90.00
#
_symmetry.space_group_name_H-M   'P 1'
#
loop_
_entity.id
_entity.type
_entity.pdbx_description
1 polymer ?
#
loop_
_entity_poly.entity_id
_entity_poly.type
_entity_poly.pdbx_seq_one_letter_code
_entity_poly.pdbx_strand_id
1 'polypeptide(L)'
;MRNRHPELLIPASSLEVLKTAVMFGADAVYIGGEAFGLRAKAKNFSMEDMKEGVRFAHDHGARVHVTVNILAHNDDLEGAAEYLKELKEIGPDALIIADPAIFMLAKEICPEIERHVSTQANNTNYGTFNFWWNLGARRVVTARELSLKEIKEIRAHIPEEMEIESFIHGAMCISYSGRCLLSNFFTGRDANQGACTHPCRWKYSVVEETRPGEYMPVYENERGTYIFNSKDLCMIEHIPEMIDAGIDSFKIEGRMKTALYVATVARTYRKAIDDYLEDPKKYEANMPWYKDQISNCTYRQFTTGFYFGKPSEESQIYDSNTYIREYTYLGIIGEIKDGLYRIEQRNKFSVGEVIEIMKPDGQNVEATVEKIIDEDGNEQESAPHPKQVLYVALSADASVYDILRRAEKETE
;
A
#
# COMPACT_ATOMS: atom_id res chain seq x y z
N MET A 1 25.03 -16.63 1.45
CA MET A 1 23.96 -15.64 1.61
C MET A 1 23.69 -15.07 0.22
N ARG A 2 22.46 -15.15 -0.26
CA ARG A 2 22.08 -14.47 -1.51
C ARG A 2 22.23 -12.96 -1.30
N ASN A 3 23.01 -12.31 -2.14
CA ASN A 3 23.07 -10.85 -2.23
C ASN A 3 21.81 -10.42 -3.02
N ARG A 4 20.62 -10.57 -2.41
CA ARG A 4 19.36 -10.23 -3.05
C ARG A 4 18.96 -8.82 -2.65
N HIS A 5 18.83 -7.99 -3.65
CA HIS A 5 18.12 -6.72 -3.53
C HIS A 5 16.62 -7.06 -3.45
N PRO A 6 15.95 -6.86 -2.31
CA PRO A 6 14.52 -7.14 -2.22
C PRO A 6 13.73 -6.15 -3.08
N GLU A 7 12.74 -6.66 -3.82
CA GLU A 7 11.80 -5.83 -4.56
C GLU A 7 10.95 -5.01 -3.60
N LEU A 8 10.85 -3.71 -3.81
CA LEU A 8 9.90 -2.84 -3.11
C LEU A 8 8.61 -2.73 -3.92
N LEU A 9 7.55 -3.39 -3.41
CA LEU A 9 6.25 -3.49 -4.07
C LEU A 9 5.23 -2.52 -3.45
N ILE A 10 4.81 -1.53 -4.22
CA ILE A 10 3.99 -0.40 -3.78
C ILE A 10 2.57 -0.48 -4.35
N PRO A 11 1.52 -0.14 -3.56
CA PRO A 11 0.13 -0.10 -4.05
C PRO A 11 -0.15 1.14 -4.89
N ALA A 12 -1.05 1.03 -5.89
CA ALA A 12 -1.63 2.19 -6.54
C ALA A 12 -3.14 2.06 -6.75
N SER A 13 -3.85 3.18 -6.54
CA SER A 13 -5.30 3.30 -6.70
C SER A 13 -5.70 3.99 -8.01
N SER A 14 -4.76 4.59 -8.72
CA SER A 14 -4.99 5.32 -9.97
C SER A 14 -3.68 5.45 -10.74
N LEU A 15 -3.77 5.84 -12.01
CA LEU A 15 -2.61 6.07 -12.86
C LEU A 15 -1.66 7.13 -12.29
N GLU A 16 -2.19 8.21 -11.68
CA GLU A 16 -1.37 9.22 -10.97
C GLU A 16 -0.56 8.58 -9.84
N VAL A 17 -1.23 7.77 -9.00
CA VAL A 17 -0.56 7.10 -7.87
C VAL A 17 0.46 6.07 -8.33
N LEU A 18 0.19 5.36 -9.44
CA LEU A 18 1.16 4.44 -10.05
C LEU A 18 2.41 5.19 -10.51
N LYS A 19 2.25 6.26 -11.28
CA LYS A 19 3.36 7.10 -11.75
C LYS A 19 4.16 7.65 -10.57
N THR A 20 3.46 8.13 -9.53
CA THR A 20 4.09 8.59 -8.29
C THR A 20 4.89 7.48 -7.61
N ALA A 21 4.34 6.27 -7.45
CA ALA A 21 5.03 5.14 -6.83
C ALA A 21 6.36 4.82 -7.56
N VAL A 22 6.30 4.75 -8.89
CA VAL A 22 7.47 4.48 -9.74
C VAL A 22 8.53 5.58 -9.57
N MET A 23 8.14 6.85 -9.68
CA MET A 23 9.06 7.99 -9.54
C MET A 23 9.68 8.09 -8.15
N PHE A 24 9.00 7.61 -7.11
CA PHE A 24 9.49 7.63 -5.72
C PHE A 24 10.15 6.31 -5.29
N GLY A 25 10.55 5.44 -6.23
CA GLY A 25 11.47 4.34 -6.01
C GLY A 25 10.84 2.96 -5.84
N ALA A 26 9.61 2.73 -6.32
CA ALA A 26 9.05 1.40 -6.41
C ALA A 26 9.78 0.57 -7.48
N ASP A 27 10.19 -0.66 -7.13
CA ASP A 27 10.66 -1.65 -8.11
C ASP A 27 9.48 -2.30 -8.83
N ALA A 28 8.35 -2.41 -8.14
CA ALA A 28 7.11 -2.89 -8.70
C ALA A 28 5.89 -2.18 -8.09
N VAL A 29 4.81 -2.09 -8.87
CA VAL A 29 3.53 -1.51 -8.41
C VAL A 29 2.43 -2.55 -8.56
N TYR A 30 1.59 -2.72 -7.54
CA TYR A 30 0.41 -3.57 -7.68
C TYR A 30 -0.88 -2.73 -7.74
N ILE A 31 -1.72 -3.09 -8.72
CA ILE A 31 -2.96 -2.40 -9.06
C ILE A 31 -4.14 -3.36 -9.07
N GLY A 32 -5.35 -2.84 -9.14
CA GLY A 32 -6.57 -3.61 -9.35
C GLY A 32 -7.42 -3.02 -10.45
N GLY A 33 -7.97 -3.90 -11.29
CA GLY A 33 -8.95 -3.53 -12.28
C GLY A 33 -10.35 -3.36 -11.71
N GLU A 34 -11.28 -2.95 -12.55
CA GLU A 34 -12.70 -2.77 -12.20
C GLU A 34 -13.38 -4.09 -11.83
N ALA A 35 -12.83 -5.22 -12.31
CA ALA A 35 -13.32 -6.57 -12.03
C ALA A 35 -12.27 -7.42 -11.29
N PHE A 36 -12.72 -8.47 -10.61
CA PHE A 36 -11.94 -9.54 -9.97
C PHE A 36 -10.88 -9.14 -8.95
N GLY A 37 -10.76 -7.84 -8.62
CA GLY A 37 -9.89 -7.34 -7.56
C GLY A 37 -10.63 -7.11 -6.26
N LEU A 38 -9.98 -7.39 -5.11
CA LEU A 38 -10.49 -6.93 -3.82
C LEU A 38 -10.51 -5.40 -3.81
N ARG A 39 -11.62 -4.82 -3.28
CA ARG A 39 -11.93 -3.39 -3.22
C ARG A 39 -12.67 -2.83 -4.45
N ALA A 40 -13.70 -3.56 -4.90
CA ALA A 40 -14.60 -3.17 -5.98
C ALA A 40 -15.21 -1.74 -5.88
N LYS A 41 -15.18 -1.11 -4.69
CA LYS A 41 -15.63 0.30 -4.47
C LYS A 41 -14.50 1.32 -4.48
N ALA A 42 -13.24 0.91 -4.71
CA ALA A 42 -12.16 1.85 -4.94
C ALA A 42 -12.25 2.43 -6.35
N LYS A 43 -11.58 3.56 -6.62
CA LYS A 43 -11.18 3.87 -7.98
C LYS A 43 -10.28 2.73 -8.44
N ASN A 44 -10.73 1.98 -9.40
CA ASN A 44 -9.99 0.90 -10.03
C ASN A 44 -9.51 1.39 -11.39
N PHE A 45 -8.48 0.73 -11.92
CA PHE A 45 -7.94 1.08 -13.22
C PHE A 45 -8.89 0.63 -14.34
N SER A 46 -9.20 1.52 -15.27
CA SER A 46 -9.73 1.13 -16.57
C SER A 46 -8.67 0.34 -17.36
N MET A 47 -9.07 -0.35 -18.41
CA MET A 47 -8.10 -1.08 -19.25
C MET A 47 -7.11 -0.13 -19.92
N GLU A 48 -7.55 1.06 -20.30
CA GLU A 48 -6.71 2.13 -20.86
C GLU A 48 -5.68 2.62 -19.84
N ASP A 49 -6.12 2.92 -18.60
CA ASP A 49 -5.22 3.33 -17.51
C ASP A 49 -4.20 2.23 -17.17
N MET A 50 -4.62 0.95 -17.20
CA MET A 50 -3.70 -0.18 -16.99
C MET A 50 -2.64 -0.24 -18.09
N LYS A 51 -3.05 -0.13 -19.35
CA LYS A 51 -2.13 -0.16 -20.50
C LYS A 51 -1.12 0.97 -20.44
N GLU A 52 -1.60 2.20 -20.13
CA GLU A 52 -0.70 3.34 -19.93
C GLU A 52 0.21 3.14 -18.73
N GLY A 53 -0.31 2.63 -17.61
CA GLY A 53 0.44 2.38 -16.38
C GLY A 53 1.54 1.33 -16.57
N VAL A 54 1.24 0.22 -17.26
CA VAL A 54 2.22 -0.83 -17.58
C VAL A 54 3.33 -0.25 -18.45
N ARG A 55 2.97 0.47 -19.53
CA ARG A 55 3.97 1.12 -20.39
C ARG A 55 4.86 2.08 -19.59
N PHE A 56 4.25 2.99 -18.80
CA PHE A 56 4.98 3.95 -18.00
C PHE A 56 5.95 3.28 -17.03
N ALA A 57 5.49 2.24 -16.32
CA ALA A 57 6.33 1.50 -15.37
C ALA A 57 7.51 0.84 -16.08
N HIS A 58 7.26 0.16 -17.21
CA HIS A 58 8.33 -0.48 -18.01
C HIS A 58 9.34 0.52 -18.56
N ASP A 59 8.88 1.69 -19.04
CA ASP A 59 9.76 2.77 -19.53
C ASP A 59 10.69 3.31 -18.41
N HIS A 60 10.33 3.11 -17.14
CA HIS A 60 11.11 3.50 -15.96
C HIS A 60 11.76 2.31 -15.22
N GLY A 61 11.73 1.11 -15.79
CA GLY A 61 12.36 -0.09 -15.23
C GLY A 61 11.61 -0.73 -14.06
N ALA A 62 10.35 -0.35 -13.81
CA ALA A 62 9.50 -0.93 -12.78
C ALA A 62 8.52 -1.96 -13.36
N ARG A 63 8.08 -2.92 -12.53
CA ARG A 63 7.11 -3.98 -12.88
C ARG A 63 5.69 -3.60 -12.45
N VAL A 64 4.69 -4.20 -13.09
CA VAL A 64 3.28 -4.04 -12.71
C VAL A 64 2.63 -5.40 -12.42
N HIS A 65 2.04 -5.52 -11.22
CA HIS A 65 1.31 -6.71 -10.81
C HIS A 65 -0.18 -6.40 -10.69
N VAL A 66 -1.03 -7.17 -11.36
CA VAL A 66 -2.48 -6.96 -11.34
C VAL A 66 -3.15 -7.93 -10.37
N THR A 67 -3.99 -7.41 -9.47
CA THR A 67 -4.75 -8.23 -8.53
C THR A 67 -5.98 -8.85 -9.20
N VAL A 68 -6.06 -10.19 -9.15
CA VAL A 68 -7.21 -11.02 -9.55
C VAL A 68 -7.50 -11.93 -8.36
N ASN A 69 -7.73 -11.35 -7.18
CA ASN A 69 -7.61 -12.05 -5.90
C ASN A 69 -8.90 -12.12 -5.08
N ILE A 70 -10.06 -12.01 -5.71
CA ILE A 70 -11.33 -12.40 -5.08
C ILE A 70 -11.35 -13.90 -4.83
N LEU A 71 -12.22 -14.35 -3.92
CA LEU A 71 -12.66 -15.75 -3.85
C LEU A 71 -13.86 -15.90 -4.79
N ALA A 72 -13.63 -16.51 -5.94
CA ALA A 72 -14.61 -16.60 -7.01
C ALA A 72 -15.80 -17.51 -6.66
N HIS A 73 -16.99 -17.07 -7.01
CA HIS A 73 -18.18 -17.92 -7.10
C HIS A 73 -18.33 -18.46 -8.54
N ASN A 74 -19.23 -19.44 -8.75
CA ASN A 74 -19.40 -20.05 -10.07
C ASN A 74 -19.71 -19.02 -11.16
N ASP A 75 -20.52 -18.00 -10.84
CA ASP A 75 -20.92 -16.96 -11.79
C ASP A 75 -19.76 -16.02 -12.16
N ASP A 76 -18.68 -16.01 -11.37
CA ASP A 76 -17.49 -15.19 -11.64
C ASP A 76 -16.55 -15.83 -12.67
N LEU A 77 -16.61 -17.17 -12.85
CA LEU A 77 -15.58 -17.90 -13.60
C LEU A 77 -15.57 -17.57 -15.10
N GLU A 78 -16.73 -17.38 -15.73
CA GLU A 78 -16.82 -17.01 -17.15
C GLU A 78 -16.22 -15.60 -17.37
N GLY A 79 -16.62 -14.64 -16.52
CA GLY A 79 -16.08 -13.29 -16.57
C GLY A 79 -14.58 -13.24 -16.28
N ALA A 80 -14.06 -14.11 -15.40
CA ALA A 80 -12.65 -14.21 -15.10
C ALA A 80 -11.82 -14.64 -16.32
N ALA A 81 -12.34 -15.59 -17.14
CA ALA A 81 -11.65 -16.03 -18.34
C ALA A 81 -11.52 -14.91 -19.38
N GLU A 82 -12.57 -14.11 -19.60
CA GLU A 82 -12.51 -12.95 -20.52
C GLU A 82 -11.56 -11.87 -20.00
N TYR A 83 -11.63 -11.54 -18.72
CA TYR A 83 -10.74 -10.58 -18.10
C TYR A 83 -9.25 -10.99 -18.20
N LEU A 84 -8.94 -12.29 -18.04
CA LEU A 84 -7.57 -12.79 -18.21
C LEU A 84 -7.07 -12.66 -19.66
N LYS A 85 -7.94 -12.77 -20.66
CA LYS A 85 -7.58 -12.53 -22.07
C LYS A 85 -7.24 -11.05 -22.30
N GLU A 86 -8.01 -10.12 -21.72
CA GLU A 86 -7.73 -8.70 -21.79
C GLU A 86 -6.41 -8.34 -21.10
N LEU A 87 -6.15 -8.91 -19.90
CA LEU A 87 -4.88 -8.75 -19.20
C LEU A 87 -3.68 -9.28 -19.99
N LYS A 88 -3.86 -10.39 -20.71
CA LYS A 88 -2.84 -10.93 -21.60
C LYS A 88 -2.43 -9.92 -22.68
N GLU A 89 -3.37 -9.18 -23.26
CA GLU A 89 -3.09 -8.14 -24.27
C GLU A 89 -2.40 -6.92 -23.67
N ILE A 90 -2.69 -6.59 -22.40
CA ILE A 90 -2.04 -5.48 -21.69
C ILE A 90 -0.60 -5.82 -21.32
N GLY A 91 -0.34 -7.09 -20.96
CA GLY A 91 0.98 -7.61 -20.63
C GLY A 91 1.57 -7.13 -19.30
N PRO A 92 0.83 -7.19 -18.17
CA PRO A 92 1.44 -6.95 -16.86
C PRO A 92 2.46 -8.07 -16.55
N ASP A 93 3.38 -7.81 -15.63
CA ASP A 93 4.44 -8.76 -15.29
C ASP A 93 3.92 -9.94 -14.46
N ALA A 94 2.91 -9.71 -13.61
CA ALA A 94 2.35 -10.76 -12.77
C ALA A 94 0.87 -10.56 -12.45
N LEU A 95 0.19 -11.67 -12.16
CA LEU A 95 -1.16 -11.71 -11.60
C LEU A 95 -1.10 -12.17 -10.15
N ILE A 96 -1.71 -11.41 -9.24
CA ILE A 96 -1.84 -11.77 -7.82
C ILE A 96 -3.19 -12.47 -7.61
N ILE A 97 -3.19 -13.78 -7.40
CA ILE A 97 -4.37 -14.64 -7.44
C ILE A 97 -4.55 -15.35 -6.10
N ALA A 98 -5.79 -15.47 -5.62
CA ALA A 98 -6.11 -16.20 -4.38
C ALA A 98 -6.87 -17.50 -4.65
N ASP A 99 -7.74 -17.50 -5.66
CA ASP A 99 -8.62 -18.60 -5.99
C ASP A 99 -7.93 -19.64 -6.86
N PRO A 100 -7.95 -20.96 -6.49
CA PRO A 100 -7.32 -22.01 -7.28
C PRO A 100 -7.89 -22.17 -8.70
N ALA A 101 -9.20 -21.95 -8.90
CA ALA A 101 -9.81 -22.07 -10.23
C ALA A 101 -9.32 -20.93 -11.14
N ILE A 102 -9.30 -19.68 -10.65
CA ILE A 102 -8.74 -18.53 -11.38
C ILE A 102 -7.25 -18.76 -11.65
N PHE A 103 -6.49 -19.34 -10.70
CA PHE A 103 -5.08 -19.66 -10.90
C PHE A 103 -4.86 -20.63 -12.07
N MET A 104 -5.68 -21.68 -12.16
CA MET A 104 -5.60 -22.63 -13.27
C MET A 104 -6.03 -22.02 -14.60
N LEU A 105 -7.07 -21.20 -14.62
CA LEU A 105 -7.47 -20.42 -15.81
C LEU A 105 -6.34 -19.50 -16.28
N ALA A 106 -5.69 -18.78 -15.38
CA ALA A 106 -4.55 -17.92 -15.73
C ALA A 106 -3.36 -18.72 -16.30
N LYS A 107 -3.09 -19.90 -15.74
CA LYS A 107 -2.05 -20.81 -16.26
C LYS A 107 -2.34 -21.27 -17.69
N GLU A 108 -3.61 -21.44 -18.04
CA GLU A 108 -4.04 -21.90 -19.38
C GLU A 108 -4.09 -20.71 -20.38
N ILE A 109 -4.68 -19.59 -19.98
CA ILE A 109 -4.99 -18.46 -20.87
C ILE A 109 -3.76 -17.57 -21.12
N CYS A 110 -3.01 -17.25 -20.05
CA CYS A 110 -1.86 -16.34 -20.08
C CYS A 110 -0.63 -16.93 -19.38
N PRO A 111 -0.10 -18.08 -19.86
CA PRO A 111 1.03 -18.76 -19.23
C PRO A 111 2.31 -17.94 -19.14
N GLU A 112 2.46 -16.94 -19.99
CA GLU A 112 3.60 -16.00 -20.03
C GLU A 112 3.60 -14.99 -18.89
N ILE A 113 2.46 -14.70 -18.28
CA ILE A 113 2.36 -13.78 -17.14
C ILE A 113 2.63 -14.56 -15.85
N GLU A 114 3.52 -14.05 -14.99
CA GLU A 114 3.82 -14.71 -13.72
C GLU A 114 2.58 -14.80 -12.83
N ARG A 115 2.46 -15.90 -12.09
CA ARG A 115 1.38 -16.12 -11.12
C ARG A 115 1.94 -16.02 -9.71
N HIS A 116 1.47 -15.00 -8.98
CA HIS A 116 1.79 -14.75 -7.57
C HIS A 116 0.59 -15.14 -6.72
N VAL A 117 0.79 -15.97 -5.71
CA VAL A 117 -0.30 -16.40 -4.83
C VAL A 117 -0.56 -15.34 -3.77
N SER A 118 -1.78 -14.82 -3.73
CA SER A 118 -2.18 -13.77 -2.79
C SER A 118 -2.14 -14.23 -1.32
N THR A 119 -1.93 -13.28 -0.41
CA THR A 119 -2.13 -13.48 1.04
C THR A 119 -3.54 -13.96 1.39
N GLN A 120 -4.54 -13.72 0.53
CA GLN A 120 -5.91 -14.20 0.68
C GLN A 120 -6.02 -15.74 0.65
N ALA A 121 -5.03 -16.43 0.09
CA ALA A 121 -4.95 -17.90 0.13
C ALA A 121 -4.45 -18.41 1.50
N ASN A 122 -4.06 -17.52 2.43
CA ASN A 122 -3.65 -17.82 3.80
C ASN A 122 -2.51 -18.85 3.90
N ASN A 123 -1.41 -18.59 3.19
CA ASN A 123 -0.25 -19.47 3.13
C ASN A 123 0.60 -19.32 4.41
N THR A 124 0.66 -20.37 5.22
CA THR A 124 1.27 -20.37 6.55
C THR A 124 2.38 -21.40 6.76
N ASN A 125 2.69 -22.26 5.76
CA ASN A 125 3.69 -23.30 5.91
C ASN A 125 4.33 -23.69 4.57
N TYR A 126 5.54 -24.27 4.63
CA TYR A 126 6.30 -24.65 3.43
C TYR A 126 5.58 -25.70 2.55
N GLY A 127 4.71 -26.54 3.12
CA GLY A 127 3.93 -27.51 2.34
C GLY A 127 2.98 -26.82 1.38
N THR A 128 2.29 -25.74 1.85
CA THR A 128 1.41 -24.92 1.01
C THR A 128 2.22 -24.17 -0.06
N PHE A 129 3.40 -23.65 0.28
CA PHE A 129 4.29 -23.01 -0.69
C PHE A 129 4.71 -23.99 -1.79
N ASN A 130 5.18 -25.19 -1.45
CA ASN A 130 5.55 -26.23 -2.40
C ASN A 130 4.35 -26.71 -3.25
N PHE A 131 3.14 -26.76 -2.68
CA PHE A 131 1.93 -27.04 -3.44
C PHE A 131 1.73 -26.03 -4.58
N TRP A 132 1.80 -24.73 -4.28
CA TRP A 132 1.66 -23.68 -5.28
C TRP A 132 2.81 -23.67 -6.30
N TRP A 133 4.04 -23.93 -5.85
CA TRP A 133 5.18 -24.08 -6.75
C TRP A 133 4.96 -25.18 -7.79
N ASN A 134 4.49 -26.33 -7.35
CA ASN A 134 4.21 -27.46 -8.23
C ASN A 134 3.08 -27.17 -9.25
N LEU A 135 2.18 -26.24 -8.93
CA LEU A 135 1.18 -25.73 -9.87
C LEU A 135 1.73 -24.66 -10.81
N GLY A 136 2.92 -24.13 -10.55
CA GLY A 136 3.60 -23.13 -11.40
C GLY A 136 3.48 -21.71 -10.90
N ALA A 137 3.29 -21.50 -9.59
CA ALA A 137 3.42 -20.18 -8.98
C ALA A 137 4.89 -19.75 -8.95
N ARG A 138 5.17 -18.50 -9.30
CA ARG A 138 6.50 -17.91 -9.18
C ARG A 138 6.77 -17.40 -7.77
N ARG A 139 5.75 -16.81 -7.14
CA ARG A 139 5.83 -16.12 -5.85
C ARG A 139 4.63 -16.47 -4.99
N VAL A 140 4.84 -16.53 -3.68
CA VAL A 140 3.77 -16.68 -2.69
C VAL A 140 3.86 -15.58 -1.65
N VAL A 141 2.72 -14.90 -1.43
CA VAL A 141 2.58 -13.90 -0.36
C VAL A 141 2.27 -14.61 0.95
N THR A 142 3.08 -14.36 1.97
CA THR A 142 2.87 -14.92 3.31
C THR A 142 1.56 -14.43 3.94
N ALA A 143 0.97 -15.24 4.81
CA ALA A 143 0.01 -14.73 5.78
C ALA A 143 0.70 -13.72 6.72
N ARG A 144 -0.03 -12.71 7.20
CA ARG A 144 0.52 -11.65 8.06
C ARG A 144 0.74 -12.11 9.51
N GLU A 145 0.22 -13.28 9.83
CA GLU A 145 0.28 -13.92 11.13
C GLU A 145 1.55 -14.75 11.36
N LEU A 146 2.44 -14.81 10.35
CA LEU A 146 3.72 -15.52 10.46
C LEU A 146 4.80 -14.68 11.15
N SER A 147 5.57 -15.34 12.01
CA SER A 147 6.81 -14.79 12.55
C SER A 147 7.97 -14.92 11.57
N LEU A 148 9.02 -14.09 11.75
CA LEU A 148 10.27 -14.21 10.95
C LEU A 148 10.91 -15.60 11.08
N LYS A 149 10.77 -16.25 12.24
CA LYS A 149 11.25 -17.61 12.44
C LYS A 149 10.57 -18.60 11.52
N GLU A 150 9.23 -18.53 11.40
CA GLU A 150 8.44 -19.38 10.51
C GLU A 150 8.75 -19.08 9.03
N ILE A 151 8.96 -17.82 8.67
CA ILE A 151 9.34 -17.44 7.30
C ILE A 151 10.73 -18.00 6.95
N LYS A 152 11.72 -17.94 7.86
CA LYS A 152 13.03 -18.57 7.69
C LYS A 152 12.92 -20.09 7.50
N GLU A 153 12.03 -20.73 8.25
CA GLU A 153 11.77 -22.17 8.11
C GLU A 153 11.12 -22.48 6.75
N ILE A 154 10.15 -21.69 6.31
CA ILE A 154 9.56 -21.81 4.97
C ILE A 154 10.66 -21.68 3.91
N ARG A 155 11.49 -20.63 3.98
CA ARG A 155 12.60 -20.40 3.03
C ARG A 155 13.55 -21.59 2.94
N ALA A 156 13.84 -22.25 4.04
CA ALA A 156 14.72 -23.41 4.09
C ALA A 156 14.16 -24.68 3.43
N HIS A 157 12.84 -24.76 3.21
CA HIS A 157 12.16 -25.95 2.73
C HIS A 157 11.47 -25.78 1.35
N ILE A 158 11.69 -24.66 0.68
CA ILE A 158 11.14 -24.40 -0.66
C ILE A 158 12.27 -24.20 -1.67
N PRO A 159 11.99 -24.39 -2.99
CA PRO A 159 12.99 -24.17 -4.05
C PRO A 159 13.60 -22.77 -3.99
N GLU A 160 14.86 -22.70 -4.41
CA GLU A 160 15.58 -21.43 -4.41
C GLU A 160 14.94 -20.41 -5.35
N GLU A 161 14.43 -20.85 -6.47
CA GLU A 161 13.82 -20.02 -7.50
C GLU A 161 12.43 -19.46 -7.07
N MET A 162 11.79 -20.11 -6.10
CA MET A 162 10.51 -19.64 -5.57
C MET A 162 10.69 -18.38 -4.73
N GLU A 163 9.88 -17.36 -4.96
CA GLU A 163 9.95 -16.09 -4.27
C GLU A 163 8.95 -16.01 -3.10
N ILE A 164 9.42 -15.39 -2.02
CA ILE A 164 8.60 -15.05 -0.84
C ILE A 164 8.31 -13.55 -0.85
N GLU A 165 7.03 -13.17 -0.78
CA GLU A 165 6.59 -11.79 -0.59
C GLU A 165 5.95 -11.64 0.79
N SER A 166 6.27 -10.57 1.50
CA SER A 166 5.67 -10.29 2.81
C SER A 166 5.33 -8.81 2.98
N PHE A 167 4.25 -8.52 3.71
CA PHE A 167 3.91 -7.15 4.04
C PHE A 167 4.90 -6.58 5.06
N ILE A 168 5.36 -5.35 4.84
CA ILE A 168 6.29 -4.65 5.73
C ILE A 168 5.74 -3.34 6.28
N HIS A 169 4.63 -2.83 5.72
CA HIS A 169 4.03 -1.57 6.15
C HIS A 169 2.55 -1.50 5.84
N GLY A 170 1.79 -0.77 6.68
CA GLY A 170 0.41 -0.40 6.49
C GLY A 170 -0.58 -1.16 7.37
N ALA A 171 -1.86 -1.08 7.02
CA ALA A 171 -2.95 -1.55 7.88
C ALA A 171 -2.93 -3.07 8.13
N MET A 172 -3.11 -3.45 9.40
CA MET A 172 -3.31 -4.83 9.83
C MET A 172 -4.80 -5.21 9.81
N CYS A 173 -5.09 -6.50 9.68
CA CYS A 173 -6.43 -7.07 9.74
C CYS A 173 -6.62 -7.80 11.07
N ILE A 174 -7.87 -7.81 11.59
CA ILE A 174 -8.23 -8.52 12.84
C ILE A 174 -8.19 -10.05 12.69
N SER A 175 -8.30 -10.55 11.47
CA SER A 175 -8.33 -11.99 11.16
C SER A 175 -7.46 -12.29 9.95
N TYR A 176 -7.23 -13.56 9.69
CA TYR A 176 -6.65 -14.00 8.42
C TYR A 176 -7.33 -13.32 7.23
N SER A 177 -6.53 -12.90 6.27
CA SER A 177 -6.99 -12.12 5.13
C SER A 177 -8.12 -12.85 4.39
N GLY A 178 -9.24 -12.16 4.11
CA GLY A 178 -10.40 -12.71 3.43
C GLY A 178 -11.28 -13.68 4.26
N ARG A 179 -11.01 -13.89 5.54
CA ARG A 179 -11.77 -14.85 6.38
C ARG A 179 -12.76 -14.19 7.35
N CYS A 180 -12.78 -12.85 7.42
CA CYS A 180 -13.65 -12.12 8.34
C CYS A 180 -15.06 -11.93 7.75
N LEU A 181 -16.08 -12.29 8.51
CA LEU A 181 -17.48 -12.12 8.15
C LEU A 181 -18.15 -10.88 8.78
N LEU A 182 -17.43 -10.11 9.62
CA LEU A 182 -18.01 -8.96 10.33
C LEU A 182 -18.63 -7.93 9.37
N SER A 183 -17.96 -7.63 8.25
CA SER A 183 -18.47 -6.68 7.27
C SER A 183 -19.77 -7.17 6.63
N ASN A 184 -19.84 -8.43 6.26
CA ASN A 184 -21.05 -9.04 5.70
C ASN A 184 -22.18 -9.02 6.76
N PHE A 185 -21.89 -9.46 7.98
CA PHE A 185 -22.86 -9.52 9.07
C PHE A 185 -23.49 -8.15 9.40
N PHE A 186 -22.65 -7.11 9.56
CA PHE A 186 -23.15 -5.78 9.96
C PHE A 186 -23.72 -4.94 8.80
N THR A 187 -23.25 -5.15 7.58
CA THR A 187 -23.56 -4.22 6.47
C THR A 187 -24.00 -4.90 5.17
N GLY A 188 -24.10 -6.24 5.15
CA GLY A 188 -24.40 -7.01 3.94
C GLY A 188 -23.30 -6.90 2.87
N ARG A 189 -22.11 -6.38 3.22
CA ARG A 189 -20.98 -6.18 2.28
C ARG A 189 -19.91 -7.21 2.55
N ASP A 190 -19.63 -8.01 1.52
CA ASP A 190 -18.70 -9.10 1.63
C ASP A 190 -17.23 -8.62 1.50
N ALA A 191 -16.44 -8.88 2.54
CA ALA A 191 -15.02 -8.56 2.55
C ALA A 191 -14.22 -9.39 1.53
N ASN A 192 -14.69 -10.60 1.21
CA ASN A 192 -14.07 -11.51 0.24
C ASN A 192 -14.30 -11.07 -1.21
N GLN A 193 -15.33 -10.25 -1.43
CA GLN A 193 -15.66 -9.61 -2.69
C GLN A 193 -15.17 -8.14 -2.75
N GLY A 194 -14.22 -7.78 -1.90
CA GLY A 194 -13.60 -6.44 -1.89
C GLY A 194 -14.43 -5.32 -1.28
N ALA A 195 -15.55 -5.61 -0.63
CA ALA A 195 -16.48 -4.62 -0.10
C ALA A 195 -16.39 -4.41 1.42
N CYS A 196 -15.22 -4.70 2.05
CA CYS A 196 -15.03 -4.56 3.48
C CYS A 196 -15.27 -3.13 3.98
N THR A 197 -16.15 -2.98 4.97
CA THR A 197 -16.49 -1.71 5.62
C THR A 197 -15.68 -1.42 6.89
N HIS A 198 -14.70 -2.28 7.19
CA HIS A 198 -13.82 -2.18 8.37
C HIS A 198 -14.57 -2.13 9.72
N PRO A 199 -15.58 -2.97 9.98
CA PRO A 199 -16.32 -2.90 11.23
C PRO A 199 -15.44 -3.24 12.45
N CYS A 200 -14.37 -4.01 12.30
CA CYS A 200 -13.40 -4.26 13.36
C CYS A 200 -12.75 -2.99 13.94
N ARG A 201 -12.95 -1.83 13.31
CA ARG A 201 -12.42 -0.52 13.71
C ARG A 201 -13.49 0.39 14.33
N TRP A 202 -14.74 -0.08 14.44
CA TRP A 202 -15.79 0.65 15.10
C TRP A 202 -15.69 0.47 16.62
N LYS A 203 -16.26 1.40 17.37
CA LYS A 203 -16.37 1.28 18.82
C LYS A 203 -17.53 0.34 19.17
N TYR A 204 -17.28 -0.63 20.00
CA TYR A 204 -18.27 -1.58 20.49
C TYR A 204 -18.30 -1.59 22.00
N SER A 205 -19.47 -1.95 22.53
CA SER A 205 -19.63 -2.35 23.93
C SER A 205 -20.46 -3.61 23.97
N VAL A 206 -20.13 -4.51 24.87
CA VAL A 206 -20.96 -5.69 25.14
C VAL A 206 -21.95 -5.34 26.22
N VAL A 207 -23.22 -5.70 26.00
CA VAL A 207 -24.30 -5.57 26.99
C VAL A 207 -24.80 -6.98 27.28
N GLU A 208 -24.82 -7.35 28.55
CA GLU A 208 -25.43 -8.60 28.96
C GLU A 208 -26.96 -8.41 29.07
N GLU A 209 -27.74 -9.36 28.53
CA GLU A 209 -29.20 -9.25 28.46
C GLU A 209 -29.85 -9.07 29.85
N THR A 210 -29.25 -9.67 30.89
CA THR A 210 -29.72 -9.58 32.26
C THR A 210 -29.31 -8.30 33.00
N ARG A 211 -28.45 -7.46 32.39
CA ARG A 211 -27.93 -6.19 32.90
C ARG A 211 -28.10 -5.05 31.89
N PRO A 212 -29.32 -4.72 31.52
CA PRO A 212 -29.57 -3.66 30.55
C PRO A 212 -29.07 -2.31 31.06
N GLY A 213 -28.25 -1.61 30.25
CA GLY A 213 -27.68 -0.30 30.59
C GLY A 213 -26.27 -0.34 31.20
N GLU A 214 -25.72 -1.50 31.50
CA GLU A 214 -24.29 -1.67 31.83
C GLU A 214 -23.50 -1.98 30.57
N TYR A 215 -22.75 -0.98 30.08
CA TYR A 215 -21.89 -1.12 28.90
C TYR A 215 -20.51 -1.59 29.34
N MET A 216 -20.18 -2.84 29.01
CA MET A 216 -18.87 -3.41 29.29
C MET A 216 -17.96 -3.13 28.10
N PRO A 217 -16.85 -2.40 28.28
CA PRO A 217 -15.87 -2.25 27.23
C PRO A 217 -15.27 -3.62 26.87
N VAL A 218 -14.97 -3.81 25.60
CA VAL A 218 -14.45 -5.07 25.08
C VAL A 218 -12.93 -4.98 25.01
N TYR A 219 -12.20 -5.87 25.72
CA TYR A 219 -10.74 -5.93 25.76
C TYR A 219 -10.26 -7.31 25.34
N GLU A 220 -8.99 -7.44 24.94
CA GLU A 220 -8.35 -8.72 24.70
C GLU A 220 -7.62 -9.21 25.95
N ASN A 221 -7.72 -10.51 26.23
CA ASN A 221 -6.92 -11.18 27.24
C ASN A 221 -6.52 -12.58 26.74
N GLU A 222 -5.76 -13.34 27.54
CA GLU A 222 -5.24 -14.67 27.19
C GLU A 222 -6.30 -15.71 26.79
N ARG A 223 -7.59 -15.40 26.88
CA ARG A 223 -8.72 -16.32 26.69
C ARG A 223 -9.61 -16.02 25.49
N GLY A 224 -9.44 -14.88 24.78
CA GLY A 224 -10.30 -14.58 23.62
C GLY A 224 -9.96 -13.31 22.86
N THR A 225 -10.39 -13.30 21.60
CA THR A 225 -10.22 -12.17 20.69
C THR A 225 -11.40 -11.22 20.81
N TYR A 226 -11.09 -9.97 21.00
CA TYR A 226 -12.01 -8.86 21.07
C TYR A 226 -11.85 -7.98 19.84
N ILE A 227 -12.88 -7.23 19.43
CA ILE A 227 -12.86 -6.43 18.19
C ILE A 227 -12.16 -5.10 18.45
N PHE A 228 -10.94 -4.89 17.93
CA PHE A 228 -10.13 -3.72 18.23
C PHE A 228 -9.49 -3.09 17.00
N ASN A 229 -9.08 -1.83 17.20
CA ASN A 229 -8.41 -0.98 16.23
C ASN A 229 -6.90 -1.27 16.23
N SER A 230 -6.45 -2.19 15.41
CA SER A 230 -5.02 -2.55 15.29
C SER A 230 -4.17 -1.36 14.87
N LYS A 231 -2.99 -1.23 15.46
CA LYS A 231 -1.91 -0.36 14.98
C LYS A 231 -1.51 -0.77 13.56
N ASP A 232 -0.91 0.15 12.83
CA ASP A 232 -0.41 -0.14 11.48
C ASP A 232 0.95 -0.85 11.56
N LEU A 233 1.19 -1.81 10.68
CA LEU A 233 2.48 -2.48 10.56
C LEU A 233 3.55 -1.49 10.09
N CYS A 234 4.73 -1.53 10.71
CA CYS A 234 5.90 -0.79 10.25
C CYS A 234 7.19 -1.56 10.58
N MET A 235 7.91 -1.99 9.54
CA MET A 235 9.15 -2.75 9.65
C MET A 235 10.37 -1.94 9.23
N ILE A 236 10.29 -0.60 9.24
CA ILE A 236 11.38 0.28 8.80
C ILE A 236 12.66 0.12 9.63
N GLU A 237 12.54 -0.25 10.89
CA GLU A 237 13.65 -0.51 11.81
C GLU A 237 14.22 -1.94 11.67
N HIS A 238 13.61 -2.79 10.84
CA HIS A 238 13.86 -4.23 10.76
C HIS A 238 14.16 -4.73 9.35
N ILE A 239 14.62 -3.84 8.47
CA ILE A 239 15.02 -4.21 7.09
C ILE A 239 16.06 -5.34 7.08
N PRO A 240 17.10 -5.32 7.95
CA PRO A 240 18.07 -6.41 8.02
C PRO A 240 17.44 -7.77 8.30
N GLU A 241 16.57 -7.84 9.31
CA GLU A 241 15.93 -9.11 9.73
C GLU A 241 14.98 -9.65 8.65
N MET A 242 14.32 -8.76 7.91
CA MET A 242 13.45 -9.14 6.79
C MET A 242 14.26 -9.73 5.62
N ILE A 243 15.40 -9.14 5.28
CA ILE A 243 16.34 -9.65 4.26
C ILE A 243 16.92 -10.99 4.71
N ASP A 244 17.35 -11.10 5.96
CA ASP A 244 17.90 -12.32 6.56
C ASP A 244 16.88 -13.46 6.63
N ALA A 245 15.59 -13.14 6.70
CA ALA A 245 14.51 -14.12 6.62
C ALA A 245 14.33 -14.72 5.22
N GLY A 246 15.01 -14.16 4.21
CA GLY A 246 14.95 -14.63 2.84
C GLY A 246 13.68 -14.19 2.11
N ILE A 247 13.13 -13.03 2.48
CA ILE A 247 12.00 -12.42 1.80
C ILE A 247 12.51 -11.69 0.54
N ASP A 248 11.92 -12.00 -0.61
CA ASP A 248 12.34 -11.50 -1.90
C ASP A 248 11.60 -10.20 -2.31
N SER A 249 10.38 -9.98 -1.80
CA SER A 249 9.57 -8.81 -2.10
C SER A 249 8.92 -8.22 -0.84
N PHE A 250 9.15 -6.93 -0.66
CA PHE A 250 8.69 -6.12 0.45
C PHE A 250 7.43 -5.34 0.04
N LYS A 251 6.27 -5.80 0.52
CA LYS A 251 4.97 -5.26 0.13
C LYS A 251 4.46 -4.21 1.10
N ILE A 252 4.06 -3.07 0.55
CA ILE A 252 3.36 -2.00 1.27
C ILE A 252 1.85 -2.18 1.11
N GLU A 253 1.09 -2.12 2.21
CA GLU A 253 -0.37 -2.04 2.17
C GLU A 253 -0.82 -0.58 2.10
N GLY A 254 -1.82 -0.30 1.28
CA GLY A 254 -2.34 1.08 1.18
C GLY A 254 -2.98 1.41 -0.15
N ARG A 255 -3.62 0.45 -0.83
CA ARG A 255 -4.24 0.66 -2.15
C ARG A 255 -5.30 1.77 -2.20
N MET A 256 -5.85 2.17 -1.04
CA MET A 256 -6.81 3.29 -0.91
C MET A 256 -6.17 4.61 -0.47
N LYS A 257 -4.85 4.65 -0.38
CA LYS A 257 -4.11 5.81 0.11
C LYS A 257 -3.82 6.82 -1.00
N THR A 258 -3.51 8.05 -0.61
CA THR A 258 -3.18 9.17 -1.52
C THR A 258 -1.79 9.03 -2.13
N ALA A 259 -1.51 9.81 -3.17
CA ALA A 259 -0.18 9.92 -3.77
C ALA A 259 0.87 10.38 -2.73
N LEU A 260 0.54 11.30 -1.83
CA LEU A 260 1.44 11.73 -0.75
C LEU A 260 1.85 10.55 0.15
N TYR A 261 0.91 9.71 0.58
CA TYR A 261 1.23 8.52 1.38
C TYR A 261 2.15 7.58 0.61
N VAL A 262 1.80 7.26 -0.63
CA VAL A 262 2.56 6.34 -1.48
C VAL A 262 3.98 6.86 -1.71
N ALA A 263 4.14 8.12 -2.05
CA ALA A 263 5.44 8.76 -2.25
C ALA A 263 6.30 8.75 -0.98
N THR A 264 5.70 9.12 0.16
CA THR A 264 6.42 9.17 1.44
C THR A 264 6.93 7.79 1.84
N VAL A 265 6.06 6.77 1.78
CA VAL A 265 6.42 5.41 2.18
C VAL A 265 7.40 4.78 1.19
N ALA A 266 7.15 4.89 -0.13
CA ALA A 266 8.03 4.35 -1.16
C ALA A 266 9.45 4.92 -1.05
N ARG A 267 9.59 6.25 -1.04
CA ARG A 267 10.87 6.95 -0.92
C ARG A 267 11.65 6.53 0.33
N THR A 268 10.95 6.44 1.46
CA THR A 268 11.58 6.13 2.73
C THR A 268 12.08 4.69 2.79
N TYR A 269 11.26 3.72 2.38
CA TYR A 269 11.69 2.32 2.34
C TYR A 269 12.75 2.07 1.28
N ARG A 270 12.64 2.71 0.09
CA ARG A 270 13.68 2.60 -0.94
C ARG A 270 15.03 3.04 -0.40
N LYS A 271 15.08 4.23 0.21
CA LYS A 271 16.30 4.75 0.81
C LYS A 271 16.83 3.84 1.94
N ALA A 272 15.96 3.33 2.80
CA ALA A 272 16.37 2.43 3.89
C ALA A 272 16.96 1.12 3.37
N ILE A 273 16.37 0.53 2.33
CA ILE A 273 16.88 -0.70 1.70
C ILE A 273 18.22 -0.42 1.04
N ASP A 274 18.35 0.64 0.26
CA ASP A 274 19.58 0.99 -0.46
C ASP A 274 20.72 1.32 0.51
N ASP A 275 20.45 2.12 1.53
CA ASP A 275 21.44 2.46 2.55
C ASP A 275 21.93 1.21 3.30
N TYR A 276 21.03 0.26 3.63
CA TYR A 276 21.44 -1.00 4.26
C TYR A 276 22.29 -1.88 3.35
N LEU A 277 21.93 -1.97 2.07
CA LEU A 277 22.68 -2.79 1.10
C LEU A 277 24.04 -2.18 0.75
N GLU A 278 24.13 -0.85 0.79
CA GLU A 278 25.40 -0.13 0.57
C GLU A 278 26.32 -0.26 1.80
N ASP A 279 25.83 0.11 2.98
CA ASP A 279 26.52 0.00 4.26
C ASP A 279 25.51 -0.07 5.43
N PRO A 280 25.46 -1.17 6.20
CA PRO A 280 24.59 -1.27 7.37
C PRO A 280 24.70 -0.10 8.36
N LYS A 281 25.90 0.51 8.49
CA LYS A 281 26.10 1.68 9.36
C LYS A 281 25.41 2.93 8.82
N LYS A 282 25.31 3.06 7.52
CA LYS A 282 24.57 4.16 6.87
C LYS A 282 23.09 4.06 7.16
N TYR A 283 22.53 2.84 7.09
CA TYR A 283 21.15 2.57 7.51
C TYR A 283 20.92 2.93 8.99
N GLU A 284 21.81 2.49 9.91
CA GLU A 284 21.71 2.82 11.33
C GLU A 284 21.78 4.33 11.57
N ALA A 285 22.71 5.03 10.92
CA ALA A 285 22.88 6.48 11.05
C ALA A 285 21.69 7.28 10.55
N ASN A 286 21.01 6.79 9.51
CA ASN A 286 19.86 7.45 8.89
C ASN A 286 18.52 7.06 9.55
N MET A 287 18.49 6.19 10.56
CA MET A 287 17.27 5.73 11.23
C MET A 287 16.37 6.88 11.74
N PRO A 288 16.90 7.95 12.36
CA PRO A 288 16.06 9.08 12.77
C PRO A 288 15.31 9.71 11.59
N TRP A 289 15.96 9.83 10.41
CA TRP A 289 15.32 10.38 9.22
C TRP A 289 14.21 9.46 8.69
N TYR A 290 14.41 8.13 8.66
CA TYR A 290 13.37 7.21 8.22
C TYR A 290 12.13 7.29 9.11
N LYS A 291 12.33 7.33 10.42
CA LYS A 291 11.23 7.43 11.41
C LYS A 291 10.47 8.75 11.27
N ASP A 292 11.18 9.85 11.13
CA ASP A 292 10.59 11.15 10.86
C ASP A 292 9.74 11.10 9.58
N GLN A 293 10.29 10.65 8.45
CA GLN A 293 9.56 10.60 7.18
C GLN A 293 8.32 9.70 7.22
N ILE A 294 8.40 8.55 7.86
CA ILE A 294 7.24 7.64 8.00
C ILE A 294 6.15 8.28 8.88
N SER A 295 6.49 9.07 9.88
CA SER A 295 5.51 9.78 10.72
C SER A 295 4.81 10.93 9.97
N ASN A 296 5.41 11.44 8.89
CA ASN A 296 4.84 12.52 8.07
C ASN A 296 3.69 12.07 7.15
N CYS A 297 3.36 10.80 7.07
CA CYS A 297 2.19 10.31 6.34
C CYS A 297 1.01 10.01 7.29
N THR A 298 -0.19 9.90 6.74
CA THR A 298 -1.38 9.54 7.53
C THR A 298 -1.29 8.10 8.01
N TYR A 299 -1.07 7.88 9.30
CA TYR A 299 -0.90 6.57 9.92
C TYR A 299 -1.65 6.44 11.25
N ARG A 300 -1.70 5.21 11.76
CA ARG A 300 -2.00 4.89 13.16
C ARG A 300 -0.70 4.53 13.84
N GLN A 301 -0.64 4.59 15.16
CA GLN A 301 0.53 4.11 15.89
C GLN A 301 1.07 2.80 15.30
N PHE A 302 2.38 2.58 15.35
CA PHE A 302 3.04 1.47 14.68
C PHE A 302 3.23 0.24 15.56
N THR A 303 3.27 -0.94 14.90
CA THR A 303 3.58 -2.24 15.48
C THR A 303 4.39 -3.07 14.51
N THR A 304 5.15 -4.03 15.01
CA THR A 304 5.82 -5.07 14.20
C THR A 304 4.92 -6.27 13.87
N GLY A 305 3.62 -6.19 14.23
CA GLY A 305 2.67 -7.27 14.00
C GLY A 305 3.10 -8.58 14.65
N PHE A 306 3.11 -9.67 13.88
CA PHE A 306 3.47 -11.01 14.35
C PHE A 306 4.95 -11.36 14.13
N TYR A 307 5.75 -10.52 13.51
CA TYR A 307 7.11 -10.87 13.09
C TYR A 307 8.03 -11.30 14.24
N PHE A 308 7.87 -10.73 15.43
CA PHE A 308 8.65 -11.07 16.62
C PHE A 308 7.88 -11.89 17.67
N GLY A 309 6.67 -12.34 17.34
CA GLY A 309 5.83 -13.14 18.23
C GLY A 309 4.38 -12.72 18.17
N LYS A 310 3.55 -13.28 19.05
CA LYS A 310 2.14 -12.90 19.14
C LYS A 310 2.02 -11.44 19.59
N PRO A 311 1.21 -10.60 18.90
CA PRO A 311 0.95 -9.24 19.32
C PRO A 311 0.34 -9.21 20.73
N SER A 312 0.81 -8.29 21.58
CA SER A 312 0.22 -8.00 22.88
C SER A 312 -0.85 -6.93 22.81
N GLU A 313 -1.43 -6.58 23.96
CA GLU A 313 -2.34 -5.44 24.10
C GLU A 313 -1.75 -4.14 23.55
N GLU A 314 -0.44 -3.95 23.61
CA GLU A 314 0.27 -2.78 23.10
C GLU A 314 0.17 -2.62 21.57
N SER A 315 -0.21 -3.65 20.84
CA SER A 315 -0.41 -3.60 19.38
C SER A 315 -1.78 -3.08 18.94
N GLN A 316 -2.62 -2.69 19.90
CA GLN A 316 -3.96 -2.14 19.67
C GLN A 316 -4.04 -0.67 20.10
N ILE A 317 -5.02 0.06 19.55
CA ILE A 317 -5.32 1.45 19.91
C ILE A 317 -6.66 1.48 20.65
N TYR A 318 -6.62 1.91 21.89
CA TYR A 318 -7.80 1.91 22.79
C TYR A 318 -8.45 3.29 22.95
N ASP A 319 -7.71 4.37 22.76
CA ASP A 319 -8.07 5.74 23.13
C ASP A 319 -8.55 6.59 21.95
N SER A 320 -8.18 6.26 20.70
CA SER A 320 -8.66 7.02 19.55
C SER A 320 -8.87 6.15 18.30
N ASN A 321 -9.83 6.55 17.44
CA ASN A 321 -10.00 6.02 16.09
C ASN A 321 -9.36 6.95 15.04
N THR A 322 -8.62 7.97 15.49
CA THR A 322 -8.13 9.06 14.63
C THR A 322 -6.80 8.67 14.02
N TYR A 323 -6.69 8.86 12.71
CA TYR A 323 -5.40 8.85 12.04
C TYR A 323 -4.61 10.09 12.46
N ILE A 324 -3.33 9.90 12.74
CA ILE A 324 -2.38 11.00 12.90
C ILE A 324 -2.07 11.54 11.49
N ARG A 325 -2.08 12.85 11.34
CA ARG A 325 -1.80 13.53 10.09
C ARG A 325 -0.93 14.74 10.38
N GLU A 326 0.30 14.70 9.91
CA GLU A 326 1.26 15.78 10.14
C GLU A 326 1.40 16.72 8.94
N TYR A 327 1.04 16.25 7.72
CA TYR A 327 1.09 17.03 6.50
C TYR A 327 -0.20 16.98 5.69
N THR A 328 -0.57 18.12 5.11
CA THR A 328 -1.64 18.24 4.13
C THR A 328 -1.08 18.14 2.71
N TYR A 329 -1.64 17.22 1.91
CA TYR A 329 -1.34 17.07 0.49
C TYR A 329 -1.96 18.21 -0.32
N LEU A 330 -1.16 19.03 -0.99
CA LEU A 330 -1.62 20.19 -1.79
C LEU A 330 -1.77 19.86 -3.26
N GLY A 331 -0.86 19.07 -3.83
CA GLY A 331 -0.89 18.65 -5.22
C GLY A 331 0.43 18.01 -5.66
N ILE A 332 0.44 17.50 -6.89
CA ILE A 332 1.62 16.98 -7.57
C ILE A 332 1.90 17.82 -8.82
N ILE A 333 3.17 18.04 -9.12
CA ILE A 333 3.58 18.79 -10.31
C ILE A 333 3.46 17.88 -11.54
N GLY A 334 2.57 18.22 -12.45
CA GLY A 334 2.31 17.45 -13.67
C GLY A 334 3.06 17.96 -14.90
N GLU A 335 3.30 19.26 -14.98
CA GLU A 335 3.93 19.94 -16.11
C GLU A 335 4.64 21.21 -15.67
N ILE A 336 5.66 21.62 -16.40
CA ILE A 336 6.34 22.90 -16.21
C ILE A 336 6.22 23.68 -17.51
N LYS A 337 5.62 24.89 -17.44
CA LYS A 337 5.38 25.75 -18.59
C LYS A 337 5.68 27.21 -18.23
N ASP A 338 6.55 27.85 -19.00
CA ASP A 338 6.92 29.28 -18.84
C ASP A 338 7.37 29.63 -17.39
N GLY A 339 8.05 28.71 -16.70
CA GLY A 339 8.48 28.87 -15.30
C GLY A 339 7.38 28.67 -14.26
N LEU A 340 6.19 28.24 -14.68
CA LEU A 340 5.07 27.91 -13.80
C LEU A 340 4.88 26.41 -13.70
N TYR A 341 4.46 25.95 -12.53
CA TYR A 341 4.21 24.55 -12.20
C TYR A 341 2.72 24.23 -12.28
N ARG A 342 2.31 23.40 -13.25
CA ARG A 342 0.94 22.92 -13.36
C ARG A 342 0.65 21.89 -12.28
N ILE A 343 -0.41 22.12 -11.50
CA ILE A 343 -0.88 21.20 -10.46
C ILE A 343 -2.40 20.99 -10.56
N GLU A 344 -2.89 19.85 -10.09
CA GLU A 344 -4.30 19.64 -9.75
C GLU A 344 -4.44 19.76 -8.22
N GLN A 345 -5.15 20.78 -7.76
CA GLN A 345 -5.30 21.11 -6.36
C GLN A 345 -5.97 19.99 -5.57
N ARG A 346 -5.42 19.63 -4.41
CA ARG A 346 -5.95 18.61 -3.50
C ARG A 346 -6.52 19.21 -2.21
N ASN A 347 -5.89 20.25 -1.70
CA ASN A 347 -6.35 21.02 -0.55
C ASN A 347 -6.03 22.49 -0.77
N LYS A 348 -6.78 23.37 -0.07
CA LYS A 348 -6.64 24.83 -0.19
C LYS A 348 -5.25 25.29 0.25
N PHE A 349 -4.67 26.21 -0.52
CA PHE A 349 -3.49 26.99 -0.18
C PHE A 349 -3.59 28.39 -0.81
N SER A 350 -2.71 29.31 -0.44
CA SER A 350 -2.80 30.73 -0.82
C SER A 350 -1.43 31.30 -1.23
N VAL A 351 -1.45 32.38 -1.97
CA VAL A 351 -0.25 33.17 -2.25
C VAL A 351 0.35 33.69 -0.93
N GLY A 352 1.68 33.68 -0.84
CA GLY A 352 2.44 34.04 0.37
C GLY A 352 2.56 32.90 1.40
N GLU A 353 1.91 31.76 1.16
CA GLU A 353 1.99 30.61 2.06
C GLU A 353 3.32 29.86 1.86
N VAL A 354 3.94 29.47 2.98
CA VAL A 354 5.14 28.62 2.97
C VAL A 354 4.70 27.16 2.93
N ILE A 355 5.22 26.44 1.95
CA ILE A 355 4.94 25.02 1.70
C ILE A 355 6.25 24.25 1.57
N GLU A 356 6.15 22.93 1.53
CA GLU A 356 7.30 22.05 1.29
C GLU A 356 7.15 21.32 -0.05
N ILE A 357 8.21 21.31 -0.83
CA ILE A 357 8.38 20.51 -2.04
C ILE A 357 9.08 19.20 -1.63
N MET A 358 8.36 18.09 -1.68
CA MET A 358 8.90 16.77 -1.40
C MET A 358 9.39 16.12 -2.69
N LYS A 359 10.70 15.87 -2.77
CA LYS A 359 11.39 15.32 -3.95
C LYS A 359 11.61 13.80 -3.85
N PRO A 360 11.66 13.08 -4.99
CA PRO A 360 11.96 11.64 -5.02
C PRO A 360 13.33 11.26 -4.41
N ASP A 361 14.33 12.13 -4.55
CA ASP A 361 15.70 11.91 -4.08
C ASP A 361 15.90 11.96 -2.54
N GLY A 362 14.82 12.18 -1.80
CA GLY A 362 14.85 12.30 -0.33
C GLY A 362 14.95 13.74 0.19
N GLN A 363 15.14 14.73 -0.69
CA GLN A 363 15.15 16.12 -0.28
C GLN A 363 13.74 16.65 -0.02
N ASN A 364 13.65 17.55 0.95
CA ASN A 364 12.47 18.38 1.19
C ASN A 364 12.93 19.83 1.11
N VAL A 365 12.28 20.63 0.26
CA VAL A 365 12.67 22.02 0.00
C VAL A 365 11.53 22.94 0.40
N GLU A 366 11.79 23.87 1.30
CA GLU A 366 10.82 24.92 1.66
C GLU A 366 10.67 25.91 0.50
N ALA A 367 9.45 26.29 0.17
CA ALA A 367 9.13 27.24 -0.87
C ALA A 367 7.94 28.11 -0.49
N THR A 368 7.94 29.35 -0.93
CA THR A 368 6.79 30.26 -0.83
C THR A 368 6.00 30.21 -2.12
N VAL A 369 4.67 30.15 -2.03
CA VAL A 369 3.77 30.29 -3.17
C VAL A 369 3.76 31.77 -3.58
N GLU A 370 4.39 32.09 -4.70
CA GLU A 370 4.52 33.48 -5.17
C GLU A 370 3.33 33.93 -6.01
N LYS A 371 2.74 33.01 -6.78
CA LYS A 371 1.63 33.30 -7.70
C LYS A 371 0.76 32.07 -7.93
N ILE A 372 -0.53 32.28 -8.11
CA ILE A 372 -1.51 31.26 -8.51
C ILE A 372 -2.28 31.79 -9.72
N ILE A 373 -2.36 31.00 -10.80
CA ILE A 373 -3.05 31.34 -12.05
C ILE A 373 -4.00 30.19 -12.39
N ASP A 374 -5.23 30.48 -12.79
CA ASP A 374 -6.18 29.48 -13.29
C ASP A 374 -5.91 29.09 -14.77
N GLU A 375 -6.70 28.14 -15.30
CA GLU A 375 -6.58 27.69 -16.70
C GLU A 375 -6.93 28.77 -17.72
N ASP A 376 -7.70 29.79 -17.33
CA ASP A 376 -8.08 30.93 -18.17
C ASP A 376 -7.04 32.06 -18.15
N GLY A 377 -5.98 31.93 -17.35
CA GLY A 377 -4.90 32.89 -17.21
C GLY A 377 -5.16 34.00 -16.15
N ASN A 378 -6.20 33.87 -15.33
CA ASN A 378 -6.52 34.85 -14.29
C ASN A 378 -5.70 34.56 -13.02
N GLU A 379 -5.16 35.62 -12.42
CA GLU A 379 -4.48 35.51 -11.13
C GLU A 379 -5.49 35.35 -10.00
N GLN A 380 -5.15 34.48 -9.02
CA GLN A 380 -5.95 34.20 -7.85
C GLN A 380 -5.13 34.34 -6.57
N GLU A 381 -5.74 34.79 -5.47
CA GLU A 381 -5.07 34.87 -4.15
C GLU A 381 -5.00 33.49 -3.46
N SER A 382 -5.85 32.56 -3.85
CA SER A 382 -5.88 31.21 -3.25
C SER A 382 -6.39 30.16 -4.24
N ALA A 383 -6.13 28.89 -3.92
CA ALA A 383 -6.63 27.70 -4.62
C ALA A 383 -7.79 27.07 -3.81
N PRO A 384 -9.04 27.53 -3.92
CA PRO A 384 -10.12 27.13 -3.00
C PRO A 384 -10.85 25.85 -3.41
N HIS A 385 -10.80 25.46 -4.68
CA HIS A 385 -11.65 24.41 -5.23
C HIS A 385 -10.90 23.08 -5.41
N PRO A 386 -11.38 21.96 -4.82
CA PRO A 386 -10.80 20.64 -5.03
C PRO A 386 -10.74 20.28 -6.52
N LYS A 387 -9.59 19.73 -6.95
CA LYS A 387 -9.29 19.32 -8.33
C LYS A 387 -9.22 20.46 -9.34
N GLN A 388 -9.18 21.70 -8.91
CA GLN A 388 -8.89 22.82 -9.78
C GLN A 388 -7.49 22.65 -10.38
N VAL A 389 -7.39 22.79 -11.71
CA VAL A 389 -6.10 22.85 -12.39
C VAL A 389 -5.57 24.26 -12.28
N LEU A 390 -4.33 24.40 -11.85
CA LEU A 390 -3.68 25.69 -11.57
C LEU A 390 -2.24 25.67 -12.07
N TYR A 391 -1.74 26.84 -12.36
CA TYR A 391 -0.32 27.11 -12.59
C TYR A 391 0.21 27.97 -11.46
N VAL A 392 1.25 27.52 -10.78
CA VAL A 392 1.81 28.19 -9.60
C VAL A 392 3.27 28.56 -9.83
N ALA A 393 3.66 29.76 -9.35
CA ALA A 393 5.06 30.13 -9.19
C ALA A 393 5.48 29.86 -7.75
N LEU A 394 6.67 29.31 -7.58
CA LEU A 394 7.26 28.97 -6.29
C LEU A 394 8.63 29.64 -6.16
N SER A 395 9.01 30.02 -4.94
CA SER A 395 10.33 30.65 -4.66
C SER A 395 11.52 29.68 -4.78
N ALA A 396 11.26 28.39 -5.02
CA ALA A 396 12.28 27.36 -5.18
C ALA A 396 11.97 26.46 -6.39
N ASP A 397 13.02 25.88 -6.96
CA ASP A 397 12.93 25.01 -8.12
C ASP A 397 12.28 23.66 -7.77
N ALA A 398 11.34 23.25 -8.63
CA ALA A 398 10.69 21.97 -8.55
C ALA A 398 10.71 21.24 -9.91
N SER A 399 10.43 19.96 -9.89
CA SER A 399 10.40 19.06 -11.05
C SER A 399 9.03 18.39 -11.21
N VAL A 400 8.76 17.87 -12.40
CA VAL A 400 7.58 17.02 -12.62
C VAL A 400 7.65 15.82 -11.67
N TYR A 401 6.51 15.49 -11.08
CA TYR A 401 6.30 14.50 -10.01
C TYR A 401 6.72 14.95 -8.60
N ASP A 402 7.37 16.08 -8.39
CA ASP A 402 7.53 16.61 -7.03
C ASP A 402 6.15 16.86 -6.37
N ILE A 403 6.05 16.59 -5.08
CA ILE A 403 4.80 16.73 -4.34
C ILE A 403 4.85 18.00 -3.49
N LEU A 404 3.80 18.80 -3.62
CA LEU A 404 3.58 19.97 -2.77
C LEU A 404 2.78 19.54 -1.53
N ARG A 405 3.30 19.83 -0.35
CA ARG A 405 2.68 19.54 0.94
C ARG A 405 2.90 20.67 1.94
N ARG A 406 2.07 20.72 2.96
CA ARG A 406 2.16 21.69 4.05
C ARG A 406 2.08 20.99 5.39
N ALA A 407 2.96 21.33 6.33
CA ALA A 407 2.87 20.85 7.70
C ALA A 407 1.57 21.33 8.36
N GLU A 408 0.86 20.44 9.04
CA GLU A 408 -0.27 20.84 9.89
C GLU A 408 0.28 21.63 11.09
N LYS A 409 -0.33 22.77 11.39
CA LYS A 409 0.00 23.49 12.61
C LYS A 409 -0.49 22.67 13.80
N GLU A 410 0.35 22.49 14.81
CA GLU A 410 -0.12 21.98 16.09
C GLU A 410 -1.29 22.87 16.54
N THR A 411 -2.47 22.28 16.63
CA THR A 411 -3.60 22.94 17.30
C THR A 411 -3.31 22.91 18.81
N GLU A 412 -2.95 24.08 19.35
CA GLU A 412 -2.83 24.31 20.79
C GLU A 412 -4.11 23.91 21.56
#